data_75dfcc21ee462beea63ee5ddde201304
#
_entry.id   75dfcc21ee462beea63ee5ddde201304
#
_cell.length_a   1.000
_cell.length_b   1.000
_cell.length_c   1.000
_cell.angle_alpha   90.00
_cell.angle_beta   90.00
_cell.angle_gamma   90.00
#
_symmetry.space_group_name_H-M   'P 1'
#
loop_
_entity.id
_entity.type
_entity.pdbx_description
1 polymer ?
#
loop_
_entity_poly.entity_id
_entity_poly.type
_entity_poly.pdbx_seq_one_letter_code
_entity_poly.pdbx_strand_id
1 'polypeptide(L)'
;MNNHAELNTDNGVIGLTFGMIACEEFMRLQLGKELNEVGSLNGHQAITEIIYSGAYNFCVVNRKPVPKLADIADVVDGLYDNDEQVAQLNEACQVFQESRFGKEIPKIVDAKKKEVESLLKQTGLQLESVPTENLA
;
A
#
# COMPACT_ATOMS: atom_id res chain seq x y z
N MET A 1 -18.08 10.60 0.92
CA MET A 1 -16.66 10.41 1.24
C MET A 1 -15.86 10.40 -0.05
N ASN A 2 -14.82 11.21 -0.14
CA ASN A 2 -14.01 11.28 -1.35
C ASN A 2 -13.01 10.12 -1.38
N ASN A 3 -13.01 9.38 -2.48
CA ASN A 3 -12.04 8.29 -2.70
C ASN A 3 -11.28 8.46 -4.00
N HIS A 4 -11.25 9.68 -4.52
CA HIS A 4 -10.63 9.99 -5.81
C HIS A 4 -9.55 11.05 -5.63
N ALA A 5 -8.44 10.88 -6.35
CA ALA A 5 -7.35 11.84 -6.39
C ALA A 5 -6.72 11.83 -7.76
N GLU A 6 -5.86 12.81 -8.03
CA GLU A 6 -5.14 12.88 -9.29
C GLU A 6 -3.70 13.30 -9.01
N LEU A 7 -2.78 12.75 -9.81
CA LEU A 7 -1.38 13.16 -9.80
C LEU A 7 -1.04 13.85 -11.10
N ASN A 8 -0.58 15.08 -11.01
CA ASN A 8 -0.09 15.81 -12.16
C ASN A 8 1.39 15.52 -12.37
N THR A 9 1.73 14.95 -13.51
CA THR A 9 3.10 14.59 -13.83
C THR A 9 3.51 15.24 -15.14
N ASP A 10 4.80 15.23 -15.46
CA ASP A 10 5.30 15.78 -16.72
C ASP A 10 4.72 15.05 -17.93
N ASN A 11 4.29 13.82 -17.76
CA ASN A 11 3.72 13.00 -18.83
C ASN A 11 2.19 12.99 -18.86
N GLY A 12 1.55 13.80 -18.03
CA GLY A 12 0.10 13.90 -17.96
C GLY A 12 -0.46 13.66 -16.57
N VAL A 13 -1.76 13.47 -16.48
CA VAL A 13 -2.48 13.28 -15.23
C VAL A 13 -2.75 11.80 -15.03
N ILE A 14 -2.43 11.30 -13.84
CA ILE A 14 -2.76 9.94 -13.43
C ILE A 14 -3.94 9.99 -12.48
N GLY A 15 -5.06 9.36 -12.88
CA GLY A 15 -6.24 9.26 -12.04
C GLY A 15 -6.07 8.15 -11.00
N LEU A 16 -6.56 8.41 -9.80
CA LEU A 16 -6.52 7.46 -8.69
C LEU A 16 -7.92 7.30 -8.12
N THR A 17 -8.33 6.06 -7.91
CA THR A 17 -9.59 5.76 -7.24
C THR A 17 -9.30 4.74 -6.14
N PHE A 18 -9.75 5.04 -4.93
CA PHE A 18 -9.49 4.18 -3.77
C PHE A 18 -10.77 3.50 -3.30
N GLY A 19 -11.26 2.58 -4.13
CA GLY A 19 -12.38 1.73 -3.80
C GLY A 19 -11.92 0.35 -3.35
N MET A 20 -12.83 -0.62 -3.41
CA MET A 20 -12.53 -1.99 -2.99
C MET A 20 -11.40 -2.61 -3.81
N ILE A 21 -11.36 -2.33 -5.12
CA ILE A 21 -10.31 -2.87 -6.00
C ILE A 21 -8.93 -2.39 -5.55
N ALA A 22 -8.81 -1.10 -5.19
CA ALA A 22 -7.54 -0.59 -4.68
C ALA A 22 -7.15 -1.27 -3.38
N CYS A 23 -8.11 -1.44 -2.48
CA CYS A 23 -7.85 -2.11 -1.21
C CYS A 23 -7.36 -3.55 -1.42
N GLU A 24 -8.04 -4.30 -2.27
CA GLU A 24 -7.65 -5.67 -2.59
C GLU A 24 -6.26 -5.75 -3.21
N GLU A 25 -5.97 -4.83 -4.15
CA GLU A 25 -4.67 -4.81 -4.80
C GLU A 25 -3.56 -4.42 -3.83
N PHE A 26 -3.81 -3.45 -2.94
CA PHE A 26 -2.86 -3.10 -1.90
C PHE A 26 -2.58 -4.29 -0.99
N MET A 27 -3.61 -5.00 -0.56
CA MET A 27 -3.44 -6.17 0.30
C MET A 27 -2.71 -7.31 -0.42
N ARG A 28 -2.94 -7.47 -1.72
CA ARG A 28 -2.22 -8.46 -2.53
C ARG A 28 -0.71 -8.19 -2.51
N LEU A 29 -0.34 -6.91 -2.57
CA LEU A 29 1.08 -6.52 -2.53
C LEU A 29 1.73 -6.80 -1.17
N GLN A 30 0.94 -7.01 -0.14
CA GLN A 30 1.49 -7.34 1.17
C GLN A 30 1.88 -8.81 1.29
N LEU A 31 1.41 -9.66 0.38
CA LEU A 31 1.78 -11.07 0.39
C LEU A 31 3.29 -11.20 0.10
N GLY A 32 3.96 -12.01 0.87
CA GLY A 32 5.39 -12.19 0.74
C GLY A 32 6.24 -11.22 1.55
N LYS A 33 5.64 -10.21 2.14
CA LYS A 33 6.36 -9.30 3.03
C LYS A 33 6.52 -9.93 4.41
N GLU A 34 7.57 -9.51 5.11
CA GLU A 34 7.73 -9.91 6.50
C GLU A 34 6.60 -9.36 7.35
N LEU A 35 6.23 -10.09 8.40
CA LEU A 35 5.04 -9.77 9.20
C LEU A 35 5.05 -8.35 9.76
N ASN A 36 6.20 -7.85 10.18
CA ASN A 36 6.32 -6.51 10.73
C ASN A 36 6.20 -5.41 9.69
N GLU A 37 6.27 -5.74 8.40
CA GLU A 37 6.15 -4.78 7.30
C GLU A 37 4.79 -4.81 6.63
N VAL A 38 4.00 -5.85 6.89
CA VAL A 38 2.69 -6.01 6.25
C VAL A 38 1.78 -4.85 6.61
N GLY A 39 1.20 -4.23 5.58
CA GLY A 39 0.23 -3.15 5.76
C GLY A 39 0.80 -1.85 6.25
N SER A 40 2.13 -1.68 6.25
CA SER A 40 2.74 -0.41 6.60
C SER A 40 2.26 0.69 5.66
N LEU A 41 1.91 1.84 6.23
CA LEU A 41 1.45 2.99 5.47
C LEU A 41 2.50 4.10 5.45
N ASN A 42 3.71 3.79 5.88
CA ASN A 42 4.80 4.75 5.96
C ASN A 42 5.94 4.37 5.02
N GLY A 43 6.66 5.39 4.57
CA GLY A 43 7.84 5.19 3.76
C GLY A 43 7.56 5.18 2.27
N HIS A 44 8.64 5.25 1.50
CA HIS A 44 8.57 5.37 0.04
C HIS A 44 7.89 4.18 -0.62
N GLN A 45 8.19 2.97 -0.17
CA GLN A 45 7.57 1.77 -0.74
C GLN A 45 6.07 1.75 -0.51
N ALA A 46 5.63 2.11 0.70
CA ALA A 46 4.21 2.15 1.00
C ALA A 46 3.49 3.19 0.14
N ILE A 47 4.09 4.36 -0.02
CA ILE A 47 3.53 5.41 -0.88
C ILE A 47 3.37 4.89 -2.31
N THR A 48 4.41 4.26 -2.85
CA THR A 48 4.38 3.69 -4.19
C THR A 48 3.25 2.67 -4.33
N GLU A 49 3.09 1.79 -3.35
CA GLU A 49 2.04 0.76 -3.37
C GLU A 49 0.64 1.36 -3.30
N ILE A 50 0.47 2.42 -2.51
CA ILE A 50 -0.81 3.11 -2.42
C ILE A 50 -1.15 3.77 -3.76
N ILE A 51 -0.21 4.50 -4.34
CA ILE A 51 -0.42 5.16 -5.64
C ILE A 51 -0.72 4.12 -6.72
N TYR A 52 0.05 3.04 -6.77
CA TYR A 52 -0.19 1.96 -7.72
C TYR A 52 -1.59 1.39 -7.57
N SER A 53 -2.01 1.13 -6.34
CA SER A 53 -3.33 0.55 -6.08
C SER A 53 -4.46 1.45 -6.54
N GLY A 54 -4.33 2.75 -6.31
CA GLY A 54 -5.30 3.74 -6.78
C GLY A 54 -5.35 3.84 -8.30
N ALA A 55 -4.19 3.84 -8.94
CA ALA A 55 -4.11 3.87 -10.40
C ALA A 55 -4.68 2.59 -11.02
N TYR A 56 -4.40 1.45 -10.41
CA TYR A 56 -4.94 0.17 -10.83
C TYR A 56 -6.48 0.19 -10.80
N ASN A 57 -7.04 0.61 -9.67
CA ASN A 57 -8.50 0.71 -9.50
C ASN A 57 -9.11 1.66 -10.56
N PHE A 58 -8.49 2.81 -10.76
CA PHE A 58 -8.96 3.78 -11.76
C PHE A 58 -8.98 3.16 -13.15
N CYS A 59 -7.92 2.47 -13.53
CA CYS A 59 -7.82 1.87 -14.86
C CYS A 59 -8.83 0.74 -15.04
N VAL A 60 -9.04 -0.11 -14.04
CA VAL A 60 -10.03 -1.19 -14.12
C VAL A 60 -11.43 -0.62 -14.33
N VAL A 61 -11.81 0.37 -13.53
CA VAL A 61 -13.15 0.97 -13.62
C VAL A 61 -13.36 1.67 -14.96
N ASN A 62 -12.33 2.31 -15.49
CA ASN A 62 -12.41 3.07 -16.74
C ASN A 62 -12.01 2.24 -17.97
N ARG A 63 -11.80 0.94 -17.79
CA ARG A 63 -11.46 0.00 -18.87
C ARG A 63 -10.22 0.41 -19.65
N LYS A 64 -9.22 0.89 -18.93
CA LYS A 64 -7.91 1.25 -19.47
C LYS A 64 -6.89 0.17 -19.11
N PRO A 65 -5.79 0.06 -19.87
CA PRO A 65 -4.72 -0.88 -19.50
C PRO A 65 -4.20 -0.56 -18.11
N VAL A 66 -4.06 -1.60 -17.29
CA VAL A 66 -3.57 -1.41 -15.91
C VAL A 66 -2.08 -1.12 -15.90
N PRO A 67 -1.61 -0.27 -14.98
CA PRO A 67 -0.20 0.06 -14.89
C PRO A 67 0.61 -1.08 -14.29
N LYS A 68 1.92 -1.03 -14.51
CA LYS A 68 2.85 -1.92 -13.83
C LYS A 68 3.40 -1.20 -12.60
N LEU A 69 3.65 -1.97 -11.54
CA LEU A 69 4.18 -1.41 -10.30
C LEU A 69 5.52 -0.68 -10.57
N ALA A 70 6.39 -1.25 -11.39
CA ALA A 70 7.67 -0.63 -11.70
C ALA A 70 7.51 0.73 -12.37
N ASP A 71 6.54 0.87 -13.25
CA ASP A 71 6.29 2.15 -13.94
C ASP A 71 5.78 3.20 -12.95
N ILE A 72 4.92 2.81 -12.03
CA ILE A 72 4.43 3.70 -10.99
C ILE A 72 5.57 4.10 -10.04
N ALA A 73 6.45 3.16 -9.71
CA ALA A 73 7.61 3.46 -8.87
C ALA A 73 8.49 4.55 -9.50
N ASP A 74 8.72 4.47 -10.81
CA ASP A 74 9.50 5.48 -11.51
C ASP A 74 8.81 6.86 -11.47
N VAL A 75 7.50 6.89 -11.63
CA VAL A 75 6.73 8.13 -11.54
C VAL A 75 6.85 8.73 -10.13
N VAL A 76 6.68 7.91 -9.10
CA VAL A 76 6.76 8.38 -7.73
C VAL A 76 8.16 8.93 -7.42
N ASP A 77 9.20 8.23 -7.86
CA ASP A 77 10.58 8.72 -7.70
C ASP A 77 10.76 10.12 -8.31
N GLY A 78 10.24 10.31 -9.52
CA GLY A 78 10.35 11.62 -10.19
C GLY A 78 9.61 12.72 -9.44
N LEU A 79 8.51 12.40 -8.78
CA LEU A 79 7.73 13.39 -8.04
C LEU A 79 8.41 13.86 -6.76
N TYR A 80 9.38 13.11 -6.24
CA TYR A 80 10.11 13.52 -5.04
C TYR A 80 11.10 14.66 -5.30
N ASP A 81 11.38 14.99 -6.55
CA ASP A 81 12.32 16.07 -6.89
C ASP A 81 11.75 17.46 -6.64
N ASN A 82 10.47 17.59 -6.34
CA ASN A 82 9.79 18.87 -6.22
C ASN A 82 8.81 18.84 -5.05
N ASP A 83 8.88 19.83 -4.17
CA ASP A 83 8.05 19.88 -2.97
C ASP A 83 6.54 19.90 -3.27
N GLU A 84 6.13 20.59 -4.34
CA GLU A 84 4.72 20.63 -4.74
C GLU A 84 4.25 19.26 -5.17
N GLN A 85 5.11 18.49 -5.83
CA GLN A 85 4.78 17.13 -6.27
C GLN A 85 4.72 16.17 -5.08
N VAL A 86 5.60 16.35 -4.10
CA VAL A 86 5.55 15.56 -2.86
C VAL A 86 4.24 15.81 -2.13
N ALA A 87 3.74 17.05 -2.13
CA ALA A 87 2.46 17.37 -1.51
C ALA A 87 1.31 16.60 -2.16
N GLN A 88 1.34 16.41 -3.49
CA GLN A 88 0.34 15.59 -4.18
C GLN A 88 0.38 14.14 -3.73
N LEU A 89 1.57 13.57 -3.55
CA LEU A 89 1.71 12.19 -3.06
C LEU A 89 1.11 12.04 -1.68
N ASN A 90 1.40 12.98 -0.79
CA ASN A 90 0.88 12.95 0.58
C ASN A 90 -0.63 13.09 0.60
N GLU A 91 -1.18 13.97 -0.23
CA GLU A 91 -2.62 14.15 -0.34
C GLU A 91 -3.31 12.88 -0.84
N ALA A 92 -2.75 12.25 -1.86
CA ALA A 92 -3.30 11.00 -2.40
C ALA A 92 -3.28 9.88 -1.34
N CYS A 93 -2.20 9.77 -0.59
CA CYS A 93 -2.09 8.79 0.48
C CYS A 93 -3.12 9.06 1.58
N GLN A 94 -3.37 10.33 1.87
CA GLN A 94 -4.38 10.70 2.86
C GLN A 94 -5.79 10.31 2.38
N VAL A 95 -6.10 10.54 1.10
CA VAL A 95 -7.38 10.11 0.53
C VAL A 95 -7.56 8.61 0.69
N PHE A 96 -6.51 7.82 0.42
CA PHE A 96 -6.57 6.38 0.62
C PHE A 96 -6.85 6.01 2.07
N GLN A 97 -6.10 6.58 3.00
CA GLN A 97 -6.23 6.27 4.43
C GLN A 97 -7.61 6.64 4.98
N GLU A 98 -8.21 7.70 4.46
CA GLU A 98 -9.53 8.16 4.87
C GLU A 98 -10.67 7.49 4.10
N SER A 99 -10.36 6.73 3.05
CA SER A 99 -11.37 6.04 2.27
C SER A 99 -12.03 4.94 3.10
N ARG A 100 -13.21 4.53 2.67
CA ARG A 100 -14.00 3.51 3.39
C ARG A 100 -13.19 2.24 3.62
N PHE A 101 -12.52 1.75 2.59
CA PHE A 101 -11.76 0.50 2.67
C PHE A 101 -10.37 0.72 3.25
N GLY A 102 -9.76 1.86 2.98
CA GLY A 102 -8.44 2.19 3.52
C GLY A 102 -8.42 2.26 5.04
N LYS A 103 -9.49 2.71 5.64
CA LYS A 103 -9.63 2.75 7.10
C LYS A 103 -9.61 1.38 7.74
N GLU A 104 -10.04 0.37 7.00
CA GLU A 104 -10.14 -0.99 7.54
C GLU A 104 -8.81 -1.74 7.47
N ILE A 105 -7.86 -1.30 6.63
CA ILE A 105 -6.61 -2.02 6.44
C ILE A 105 -5.82 -2.20 7.74
N PRO A 106 -5.58 -1.17 8.57
CA PRO A 106 -4.85 -1.38 9.81
C PRO A 106 -5.51 -2.40 10.74
N LYS A 107 -6.84 -2.42 10.78
CA LYS A 107 -7.58 -3.37 11.61
C LYS A 107 -7.42 -4.79 11.10
N ILE A 108 -7.50 -4.96 9.77
CA ILE A 108 -7.36 -6.27 9.14
C ILE A 108 -5.94 -6.81 9.37
N VAL A 109 -4.93 -5.96 9.19
CA VAL A 109 -3.53 -6.34 9.38
C VAL A 109 -3.26 -6.72 10.83
N ASP A 110 -3.76 -5.94 11.78
CA ASP A 110 -3.60 -6.24 13.20
C ASP A 110 -4.24 -7.58 13.58
N ALA A 111 -5.44 -7.84 13.07
CA ALA A 111 -6.12 -9.10 13.33
C ALA A 111 -5.31 -10.28 12.79
N LYS A 112 -4.76 -10.15 11.58
CA LYS A 112 -3.93 -11.20 10.99
C LYS A 112 -2.64 -11.42 11.77
N LYS A 113 -1.98 -10.34 12.20
CA LYS A 113 -0.76 -10.45 13.00
C LYS A 113 -1.02 -11.17 14.31
N LYS A 114 -2.12 -10.83 14.99
CA LYS A 114 -2.49 -11.49 16.24
C LYS A 114 -2.80 -12.97 16.04
N GLU A 115 -3.48 -13.30 14.95
CA GLU A 115 -3.78 -14.69 14.61
C GLU A 115 -2.50 -15.49 14.41
N VAL A 116 -1.55 -14.96 13.65
CA VAL A 116 -0.27 -15.61 13.39
C VAL A 116 0.52 -15.79 14.69
N GLU A 117 0.58 -14.75 15.52
CA GLU A 117 1.28 -14.82 16.81
C GLU A 117 0.67 -15.89 17.71
N SER A 118 -0.65 -15.98 17.74
CA SER A 118 -1.35 -17.00 18.52
C SER A 118 -1.00 -18.42 18.05
N LEU A 119 -0.98 -18.62 16.73
CA LEU A 119 -0.60 -19.91 16.16
C LEU A 119 0.85 -20.28 16.48
N LEU A 120 1.76 -19.32 16.41
CA LEU A 120 3.16 -19.55 16.74
C LEU A 120 3.35 -19.92 18.20
N LYS A 121 2.60 -19.28 19.09
CA LYS A 121 2.63 -19.63 20.51
C LYS A 121 2.12 -21.05 20.76
N GLN A 122 1.08 -21.46 20.08
CA GLN A 122 0.52 -22.80 20.20
C GLN A 122 1.50 -23.88 19.73
N THR A 123 2.36 -23.54 18.75
CA THR A 123 3.37 -24.47 18.24
C THR A 123 4.69 -24.37 18.98
N GLY A 124 4.81 -23.47 19.95
CA GLY A 124 6.03 -23.26 20.68
C GLY A 124 7.05 -22.38 20.00
N LEU A 125 6.68 -21.73 18.90
CA LEU A 125 7.55 -20.84 18.16
C LEU A 125 7.33 -19.39 18.60
N GLN A 126 8.39 -18.60 18.50
CA GLN A 126 8.32 -17.16 18.76
C GLN A 126 8.85 -16.40 17.54
N LEU A 127 8.09 -15.41 17.13
CA LEU A 127 8.39 -14.64 15.92
C LEU A 127 9.73 -13.92 15.97
N GLU A 128 10.03 -13.33 17.10
CA GLU A 128 11.14 -12.40 17.22
C GLU A 128 12.48 -13.08 17.48
N SER A 129 12.45 -14.22 18.13
CA SER A 129 13.66 -14.87 18.58
C SER A 129 14.10 -16.03 17.72
N VAL A 130 13.22 -16.54 16.86
CA VAL A 130 13.52 -17.72 16.05
C VAL A 130 14.81 -17.62 15.26
N PRO A 131 15.05 -16.55 14.48
CA PRO A 131 16.28 -16.49 13.68
C PRO A 131 17.54 -16.39 14.53
N THR A 132 17.46 -15.81 15.71
CA THR A 132 18.60 -15.55 16.55
C THR A 132 18.94 -16.73 17.44
N GLU A 133 17.95 -17.24 18.14
CA GLU A 133 18.13 -18.33 19.09
C GLU A 133 18.42 -19.67 18.44
N ASN A 134 17.80 -19.93 17.32
CA ASN A 134 17.97 -21.21 16.64
C ASN A 134 19.30 -21.32 15.91
N LEU A 135 19.96 -20.21 15.67
CA LEU A 135 21.28 -20.19 15.04
C LEU A 135 22.41 -20.23 16.05
N ALA A 136 22.09 -19.98 17.29
CA ALA A 136 23.05 -20.07 18.37
C ALA A 136 23.19 -21.54 18.84
#